data_61a3ac3907a529a064977f3edc6f5cc0
#
_entry.id   61a3ac3907a529a064977f3edc6f5cc0
#
_cell.length_a   1.000
_cell.length_b   1.000
_cell.length_c   1.000
_cell.angle_alpha   90.00
_cell.angle_beta   90.00
_cell.angle_gamma   90.00
#
_symmetry.space_group_name_H-M   'P 1'
#
loop_
_entity.id
_entity.type
_entity.pdbx_description
1 polymer ?
#
loop_
_entity_poly.entity_id
_entity_poly.type
_entity_poly.pdbx_seq_one_letter_code
_entity_poly.pdbx_strand_id
1 'polypeptide(L)'
;YYTDLDKDSKPGKFAELRELLPEGAKYALHAGEYYPNHTAIDFYHHYKEDIALLKEMGFKMFRLSISWSRIYPTGEEEKPNQAGLDFYRNVFTELRNAGIEPLVSIWHFDTPLALEEKYGDWLDRKYIALYEKYVTTIFNEYKGLVKYWLTFNEINNTINFLPDNASDEAYQEAYQHLHYQFVASARAVQIGHEIDPENKIGCMICGITYYPLTSDPEDILFNRSKWEKGIFYCGDVQCKGCLLYTSPSP
;
A
#
# COMPACT_ATOMS: atom_id res chain seq x y z
N TYR A 1 -5.83 -10.73 11.79
CA TYR A 1 -5.11 -11.40 10.71
C TYR A 1 -4.08 -12.35 11.24
N TYR A 2 -4.41 -13.50 11.84
CA TYR A 2 -3.35 -14.48 12.10
C TYR A 2 -3.92 -15.86 12.14
N THR A 3 -3.30 -16.61 11.47
CA THR A 3 -3.12 -18.03 11.30
C THR A 3 -2.96 -18.75 12.60
N ASP A 4 -3.35 -20.01 12.64
CA ASP A 4 -2.90 -20.99 13.60
C ASP A 4 -1.39 -21.18 13.44
N LEU A 5 -0.60 -20.21 13.90
CA LEU A 5 0.81 -20.43 14.14
C LEU A 5 0.94 -21.42 15.29
N ASP A 6 1.63 -22.51 15.06
CA ASP A 6 2.01 -23.43 16.11
C ASP A 6 2.72 -22.63 17.23
N LYS A 7 2.37 -22.92 18.50
CA LYS A 7 2.87 -22.18 19.66
C LYS A 7 4.41 -22.15 19.77
N ASP A 8 5.08 -23.01 19.03
CA ASP A 8 6.54 -23.11 18.98
C ASP A 8 7.18 -22.36 17.79
N SER A 9 6.40 -21.68 16.96
CA SER A 9 6.90 -20.89 15.83
C SER A 9 7.60 -19.64 16.33
N LYS A 10 8.88 -19.48 16.01
CA LYS A 10 9.62 -18.26 16.30
C LYS A 10 9.16 -17.14 15.37
N PRO A 11 8.97 -15.89 15.87
CA PRO A 11 8.67 -14.78 14.99
C PRO A 11 9.82 -14.55 14.00
N GLY A 12 9.56 -14.80 12.73
CA GLY A 12 10.46 -14.49 11.62
C GLY A 12 10.24 -13.08 11.07
N LYS A 13 11.11 -12.65 10.16
CA LYS A 13 10.89 -11.46 9.34
C LYS A 13 9.72 -11.70 8.36
N PHE A 14 9.12 -10.63 7.83
CA PHE A 14 7.87 -10.72 7.05
C PHE A 14 7.88 -11.73 5.88
N ALA A 15 9.02 -11.88 5.18
CA ALA A 15 9.19 -12.90 4.15
C ALA A 15 9.29 -14.33 4.74
N GLU A 16 9.93 -14.47 5.90
CA GLU A 16 10.03 -15.73 6.63
C GLU A 16 8.69 -16.15 7.26
N LEU A 17 7.75 -15.22 7.47
CA LEU A 17 6.41 -15.55 7.96
C LEU A 17 5.60 -16.39 6.97
N ARG A 18 5.76 -16.16 5.65
CA ARG A 18 5.13 -17.03 4.63
C ARG A 18 5.74 -18.42 4.59
N GLU A 19 7.06 -18.53 4.76
CA GLU A 19 7.78 -19.82 4.81
C GLU A 19 7.53 -20.57 6.13
N LEU A 20 7.19 -19.85 7.22
CA LEU A 20 6.89 -20.43 8.53
C LEU A 20 5.44 -20.89 8.67
N LEU A 21 4.56 -20.52 7.74
CA LEU A 21 3.18 -20.98 7.80
C LEU A 21 3.10 -22.44 7.38
N PRO A 22 2.42 -23.30 8.16
CA PRO A 22 2.16 -24.68 7.73
C PRO A 22 1.45 -24.70 6.38
N GLU A 23 1.77 -25.71 5.56
CA GLU A 23 1.06 -25.91 4.30
C GLU A 23 -0.45 -25.98 4.53
N GLY A 24 -1.22 -25.14 3.81
CA GLY A 24 -2.67 -25.03 3.99
C GLY A 24 -3.14 -24.11 5.11
N ALA A 25 -2.24 -23.37 5.76
CA ALA A 25 -2.63 -22.32 6.71
C ALA A 25 -3.54 -21.27 6.06
N LYS A 26 -4.60 -20.87 6.76
CA LYS A 26 -5.56 -19.87 6.31
C LYS A 26 -5.74 -18.76 7.35
N TYR A 27 -6.04 -17.58 6.89
CA TYR A 27 -6.48 -16.51 7.78
C TYR A 27 -7.79 -16.89 8.46
N ALA A 28 -7.85 -16.79 9.78
CA ALA A 28 -9.03 -17.11 10.56
C ALA A 28 -9.21 -16.12 11.73
N LEU A 29 -10.47 -15.92 12.12
CA LEU A 29 -10.83 -15.25 13.36
C LEU A 29 -11.30 -16.30 14.36
N HIS A 30 -10.71 -16.31 15.53
CA HIS A 30 -11.06 -17.25 16.60
C HIS A 30 -12.05 -16.63 17.56
N ALA A 31 -13.16 -17.32 17.83
CA ALA A 31 -14.16 -16.87 18.77
C ALA A 31 -13.57 -16.76 20.19
N GLY A 32 -13.75 -15.61 20.83
CA GLY A 32 -13.24 -15.35 22.17
C GLY A 32 -11.84 -14.74 22.24
N GLU A 33 -11.14 -14.62 21.11
CA GLU A 33 -9.87 -13.92 21.04
C GLU A 33 -10.07 -12.40 20.87
N TYR A 34 -9.18 -11.62 21.46
CA TYR A 34 -9.19 -10.16 21.37
C TYR A 34 -8.21 -9.69 20.27
N TYR A 35 -8.74 -8.98 19.28
CA TYR A 35 -7.99 -8.42 18.17
C TYR A 35 -7.97 -6.88 18.28
N PRO A 36 -6.92 -6.27 18.85
CA PRO A 36 -6.86 -4.83 19.09
C PRO A 36 -7.09 -3.99 17.82
N ASN A 37 -6.64 -4.48 16.67
CA ASN A 37 -6.76 -3.80 15.40
C ASN A 37 -8.18 -3.75 14.83
N HIS A 38 -9.12 -4.57 15.34
CA HIS A 38 -10.52 -4.52 14.90
C HIS A 38 -11.23 -3.25 15.32
N THR A 39 -10.85 -2.71 16.47
CA THR A 39 -11.38 -1.44 16.98
C THR A 39 -10.36 -0.33 16.80
N ALA A 40 -9.08 -0.60 17.11
CA ALA A 40 -7.99 0.38 17.14
C ALA A 40 -8.40 1.63 17.91
N ILE A 41 -8.30 2.83 17.29
CA ILE A 41 -8.78 4.10 17.86
C ILE A 41 -10.27 4.35 17.59
N ASP A 42 -10.94 3.40 16.96
CA ASP A 42 -12.34 3.51 16.54
C ASP A 42 -12.69 4.76 15.73
N PHE A 43 -11.79 5.13 14.82
CA PHE A 43 -11.95 6.30 13.96
C PHE A 43 -13.27 6.29 13.18
N TYR A 44 -13.79 5.11 12.85
CA TYR A 44 -15.07 4.97 12.16
C TYR A 44 -16.22 5.67 12.89
N HIS A 45 -16.29 5.56 14.22
CA HIS A 45 -17.33 6.17 15.03
C HIS A 45 -16.95 7.56 15.55
N HIS A 46 -15.65 7.85 15.72
CA HIS A 46 -15.14 9.05 16.37
C HIS A 46 -14.51 10.08 15.42
N TYR A 47 -14.50 9.86 14.08
CA TYR A 47 -13.80 10.73 13.15
C TYR A 47 -14.15 12.22 13.25
N LYS A 48 -15.39 12.57 13.64
CA LYS A 48 -15.80 13.98 13.80
C LYS A 48 -15.09 14.64 14.98
N GLU A 49 -15.02 13.94 16.10
CA GLU A 49 -14.33 14.39 17.31
C GLU A 49 -12.83 14.48 17.05
N ASP A 50 -12.26 13.47 16.42
CA ASP A 50 -10.84 13.42 16.08
C ASP A 50 -10.46 14.56 15.13
N ILE A 51 -11.25 14.82 14.10
CA ILE A 51 -11.01 15.92 13.15
C ILE A 51 -11.14 17.28 13.85
N ALA A 52 -12.06 17.43 14.80
CA ALA A 52 -12.17 18.66 15.57
C ALA A 52 -10.92 18.90 16.44
N LEU A 53 -10.36 17.87 17.06
CA LEU A 53 -9.09 17.94 17.80
C LEU A 53 -7.91 18.25 16.89
N LEU A 54 -7.83 17.63 15.70
CA LEU A 54 -6.79 17.94 14.71
C LEU A 54 -6.87 19.43 14.26
N LYS A 55 -8.07 19.95 14.08
CA LYS A 55 -8.30 21.36 13.78
C LYS A 55 -7.81 22.27 14.91
N GLU A 56 -8.14 21.96 16.15
CA GLU A 56 -7.70 22.69 17.35
C GLU A 56 -6.16 22.70 17.43
N MET A 57 -5.51 21.57 17.16
CA MET A 57 -4.05 21.46 17.09
C MET A 57 -3.42 22.21 15.90
N GLY A 58 -4.22 22.73 14.98
CA GLY A 58 -3.75 23.54 13.84
C GLY A 58 -3.24 22.75 12.63
N PHE A 59 -3.57 21.46 12.52
CA PHE A 59 -3.21 20.65 11.36
C PHE A 59 -3.78 21.23 10.07
N LYS A 60 -2.99 21.15 8.98
CA LYS A 60 -3.39 21.66 7.65
C LYS A 60 -3.61 20.52 6.64
N MET A 61 -3.08 19.36 6.93
CA MET A 61 -3.24 18.16 6.11
C MET A 61 -3.39 16.94 7.00
N PHE A 62 -4.25 16.03 6.60
CA PHE A 62 -4.44 14.73 7.26
C PHE A 62 -4.31 13.61 6.26
N ARG A 63 -3.38 12.69 6.54
CA ARG A 63 -3.18 11.50 5.70
C ARG A 63 -3.95 10.32 6.26
N LEU A 64 -4.72 9.67 5.39
CA LEU A 64 -5.43 8.42 5.68
C LEU A 64 -5.45 7.52 4.46
N SER A 65 -5.82 6.25 4.64
CA SER A 65 -6.05 5.32 3.53
C SER A 65 -7.54 5.03 3.36
N ILE A 66 -7.94 4.74 2.12
CA ILE A 66 -9.22 4.11 1.83
C ILE A 66 -8.98 2.61 1.85
N SER A 67 -9.76 1.85 2.63
CA SER A 67 -9.71 0.40 2.58
C SER A 67 -10.41 -0.10 1.32
N TRP A 68 -9.65 -0.81 0.46
CA TRP A 68 -10.20 -1.38 -0.77
C TRP A 68 -11.37 -2.32 -0.48
N SER A 69 -11.23 -3.19 0.53
CA SER A 69 -12.29 -4.13 0.93
C SER A 69 -13.54 -3.44 1.51
N ARG A 70 -13.44 -2.18 1.94
CA ARG A 70 -14.62 -1.40 2.35
C ARG A 70 -15.44 -0.92 1.15
N ILE A 71 -14.78 -0.72 0.01
CA ILE A 71 -15.43 -0.30 -1.25
C ILE A 71 -15.86 -1.52 -2.07
N TYR A 72 -15.00 -2.52 -2.16
CA TYR A 72 -15.24 -3.80 -2.85
C TYR A 72 -14.81 -4.94 -1.93
N PRO A 73 -15.72 -5.49 -1.09
CA PRO A 73 -15.40 -6.48 -0.06
C PRO A 73 -14.63 -7.70 -0.54
N THR A 74 -14.93 -8.21 -1.72
CA THR A 74 -14.20 -9.32 -2.35
C THR A 74 -13.29 -8.87 -3.48
N GLY A 75 -13.36 -7.59 -3.88
CA GLY A 75 -12.60 -6.99 -4.97
C GLY A 75 -13.24 -7.15 -6.36
N GLU A 76 -14.19 -8.06 -6.54
CA GLU A 76 -14.77 -8.39 -7.85
C GLU A 76 -16.23 -7.95 -8.03
N GLU A 77 -16.89 -7.40 -7.00
CA GLU A 77 -18.28 -6.96 -7.09
C GLU A 77 -18.54 -6.05 -8.30
N GLU A 78 -19.70 -6.18 -8.94
CA GLU A 78 -20.09 -5.30 -10.05
C GLU A 78 -20.31 -3.86 -9.59
N LYS A 79 -20.79 -3.68 -8.36
CA LYS A 79 -21.10 -2.36 -7.77
C LYS A 79 -20.33 -2.18 -6.47
N PRO A 80 -19.86 -0.97 -6.19
CA PRO A 80 -19.21 -0.67 -4.94
C PRO A 80 -20.20 -0.71 -3.77
N ASN A 81 -19.68 -0.95 -2.57
CA ASN A 81 -20.40 -0.82 -1.33
C ASN A 81 -20.69 0.66 -1.02
N GLN A 82 -21.95 1.06 -1.19
CA GLN A 82 -22.36 2.45 -1.01
C GLN A 82 -22.07 2.96 0.42
N ALA A 83 -22.28 2.14 1.44
CA ALA A 83 -22.00 2.54 2.82
C ALA A 83 -20.50 2.85 3.05
N GLY A 84 -19.62 2.12 2.36
CA GLY A 84 -18.19 2.40 2.37
C GLY A 84 -17.86 3.73 1.70
N LEU A 85 -18.46 4.00 0.54
CA LEU A 85 -18.29 5.27 -0.16
C LEU A 85 -18.80 6.45 0.68
N ASP A 86 -19.99 6.33 1.25
CA ASP A 86 -20.61 7.39 2.07
C ASP A 86 -19.78 7.70 3.32
N PHE A 87 -19.20 6.68 3.96
CA PHE A 87 -18.32 6.88 5.10
C PHE A 87 -17.14 7.80 4.75
N TYR A 88 -16.36 7.47 3.72
CA TYR A 88 -15.22 8.29 3.33
C TYR A 88 -15.63 9.67 2.79
N ARG A 89 -16.76 9.78 2.10
CA ARG A 89 -17.33 11.08 1.71
C ARG A 89 -17.59 11.97 2.94
N ASN A 90 -18.15 11.40 3.98
CA ASN A 90 -18.40 12.14 5.22
C ASN A 90 -17.09 12.57 5.90
N VAL A 91 -16.09 11.69 5.95
CA VAL A 91 -14.75 12.01 6.50
C VAL A 91 -14.10 13.14 5.72
N PHE A 92 -14.07 13.06 4.38
CA PHE A 92 -13.44 14.10 3.56
C PHE A 92 -14.20 15.44 3.63
N THR A 93 -15.52 15.40 3.71
CA THR A 93 -16.33 16.59 3.90
C THR A 93 -16.02 17.26 5.24
N GLU A 94 -15.90 16.48 6.32
CA GLU A 94 -15.56 17.01 7.65
C GLU A 94 -14.15 17.62 7.67
N LEU A 95 -13.15 16.96 7.05
CA LEU A 95 -11.80 17.48 6.90
C LEU A 95 -11.81 18.83 6.15
N ARG A 96 -12.52 18.91 5.02
CA ARG A 96 -12.65 20.15 4.23
C ARG A 96 -13.30 21.28 5.05
N ASN A 97 -14.38 20.99 5.79
CA ASN A 97 -15.04 21.93 6.69
C ASN A 97 -14.14 22.40 7.82
N ALA A 98 -13.23 21.55 8.28
CA ALA A 98 -12.22 21.90 9.27
C ALA A 98 -11.05 22.71 8.71
N GLY A 99 -10.94 22.89 7.39
CA GLY A 99 -9.80 23.52 6.72
C GLY A 99 -8.56 22.64 6.69
N ILE A 100 -8.75 21.34 6.73
CA ILE A 100 -7.70 20.32 6.68
C ILE A 100 -7.77 19.62 5.31
N GLU A 101 -6.66 19.60 4.58
CA GLU A 101 -6.57 18.96 3.28
C GLU A 101 -6.39 17.45 3.42
N PRO A 102 -7.25 16.60 2.78
CA PRO A 102 -7.03 15.17 2.75
C PRO A 102 -5.83 14.81 1.85
N LEU A 103 -4.94 13.92 2.33
CA LEU A 103 -3.95 13.21 1.54
C LEU A 103 -4.28 11.71 1.61
N VAL A 104 -4.72 11.13 0.50
CA VAL A 104 -5.32 9.80 0.50
C VAL A 104 -4.38 8.76 -0.08
N SER A 105 -4.04 7.75 0.72
CA SER A 105 -3.41 6.53 0.24
C SER A 105 -4.48 5.59 -0.32
N ILE A 106 -4.37 5.25 -1.60
CA ILE A 106 -5.34 4.40 -2.31
C ILE A 106 -5.18 2.96 -1.87
N TRP A 107 -3.95 2.46 -1.81
CA TRP A 107 -3.62 1.13 -1.30
C TRP A 107 -2.59 1.22 -0.18
N HIS A 108 -2.89 0.56 0.96
CA HIS A 108 -2.02 0.55 2.14
C HIS A 108 -1.98 -0.86 2.75
N PHE A 109 -1.47 -1.82 1.98
CA PHE A 109 -1.37 -3.24 2.37
C PHE A 109 -2.71 -3.89 2.73
N ASP A 110 -3.80 -3.45 2.11
CA ASP A 110 -5.17 -3.85 2.44
C ASP A 110 -5.93 -4.43 1.24
N THR A 111 -5.26 -5.26 0.46
CA THR A 111 -5.89 -6.02 -0.62
C THR A 111 -7.05 -6.86 -0.07
N PRO A 112 -8.21 -6.92 -0.76
CA PRO A 112 -9.29 -7.82 -0.34
C PRO A 112 -8.81 -9.27 -0.26
N LEU A 113 -8.99 -9.92 0.90
CA LEU A 113 -8.51 -11.27 1.16
C LEU A 113 -8.95 -12.29 0.09
N ALA A 114 -10.19 -12.15 -0.40
CA ALA A 114 -10.70 -13.03 -1.46
C ALA A 114 -9.89 -12.95 -2.76
N LEU A 115 -9.29 -11.79 -3.07
CA LEU A 115 -8.38 -11.65 -4.21
C LEU A 115 -7.04 -12.34 -3.94
N GLU A 116 -6.50 -12.19 -2.74
CA GLU A 116 -5.24 -12.86 -2.36
C GLU A 116 -5.39 -14.38 -2.37
N GLU A 117 -6.49 -14.90 -1.84
CA GLU A 117 -6.79 -16.33 -1.87
C GLU A 117 -6.97 -16.88 -3.29
N LYS A 118 -7.51 -16.06 -4.20
CA LYS A 118 -7.85 -16.49 -5.56
C LYS A 118 -6.70 -16.31 -6.55
N TYR A 119 -5.91 -15.26 -6.42
CA TYR A 119 -4.93 -14.84 -7.43
C TYR A 119 -3.49 -14.72 -6.89
N GLY A 120 -3.29 -14.97 -5.59
CA GLY A 120 -2.04 -14.62 -4.92
C GLY A 120 -1.90 -13.10 -4.74
N ASP A 121 -0.88 -12.68 -3.98
CA ASP A 121 -0.66 -11.27 -3.69
C ASP A 121 0.08 -10.57 -4.85
N TRP A 122 -0.62 -9.81 -5.67
CA TRP A 122 -0.09 -9.05 -6.81
C TRP A 122 0.77 -9.87 -7.80
N LEU A 123 0.58 -11.19 -7.86
CA LEU A 123 1.29 -12.08 -8.80
C LEU A 123 0.48 -12.39 -10.06
N ASP A 124 -0.81 -12.07 -10.08
CA ASP A 124 -1.66 -12.19 -11.26
C ASP A 124 -1.89 -10.80 -11.89
N ARG A 125 -1.70 -10.72 -13.21
CA ARG A 125 -1.93 -9.48 -13.98
C ARG A 125 -3.36 -8.93 -13.86
N LYS A 126 -4.33 -9.74 -13.46
CA LYS A 126 -5.71 -9.31 -13.20
C LYS A 126 -5.83 -8.22 -12.16
N TYR A 127 -4.90 -8.14 -11.21
CA TYR A 127 -4.87 -7.06 -10.22
C TYR A 127 -4.87 -5.68 -10.84
N ILE A 128 -4.24 -5.51 -12.02
CA ILE A 128 -4.22 -4.22 -12.72
C ILE A 128 -5.64 -3.77 -13.03
N ALA A 129 -6.46 -4.63 -13.66
CA ALA A 129 -7.84 -4.29 -14.03
C ALA A 129 -8.76 -4.10 -12.81
N LEU A 130 -8.56 -4.90 -11.77
CA LEU A 130 -9.32 -4.78 -10.52
C LEU A 130 -8.98 -3.48 -9.80
N TYR A 131 -7.71 -3.11 -9.79
CA TYR A 131 -7.25 -1.85 -9.22
C TYR A 131 -7.74 -0.65 -10.05
N GLU A 132 -7.69 -0.71 -11.39
CA GLU A 132 -8.28 0.32 -12.27
C GLU A 132 -9.75 0.58 -11.97
N LYS A 133 -10.54 -0.49 -11.78
CA LYS A 133 -11.94 -0.39 -11.38
C LYS A 133 -12.10 0.33 -10.05
N TYR A 134 -11.31 -0.07 -9.04
CA TYR A 134 -11.35 0.52 -7.72
C TYR A 134 -10.97 2.02 -7.76
N VAL A 135 -9.86 2.38 -8.39
CA VAL A 135 -9.42 3.78 -8.46
C VAL A 135 -10.38 4.65 -9.26
N THR A 136 -10.95 4.12 -10.36
CA THR A 136 -11.98 4.83 -11.13
C THR A 136 -13.18 5.19 -10.26
N THR A 137 -13.62 4.27 -9.42
CA THR A 137 -14.73 4.49 -8.50
C THR A 137 -14.42 5.60 -7.51
N ILE A 138 -13.29 5.52 -6.81
CA ILE A 138 -12.98 6.50 -5.76
C ILE A 138 -12.61 7.88 -6.31
N PHE A 139 -11.96 7.98 -7.49
CA PHE A 139 -11.70 9.27 -8.12
C PHE A 139 -12.99 9.97 -8.56
N ASN A 140 -13.95 9.24 -9.12
CA ASN A 140 -15.25 9.82 -9.46
C ASN A 140 -16.03 10.22 -8.21
N GLU A 141 -16.07 9.35 -7.20
CA GLU A 141 -16.84 9.56 -5.98
C GLU A 141 -16.36 10.78 -5.19
N TYR A 142 -15.03 10.98 -5.11
CA TYR A 142 -14.45 12.04 -4.27
C TYR A 142 -13.90 13.22 -5.06
N LYS A 143 -14.26 13.34 -6.34
CA LYS A 143 -13.93 14.52 -7.17
C LYS A 143 -14.33 15.82 -6.47
N GLY A 144 -13.38 16.75 -6.38
CA GLY A 144 -13.58 18.03 -5.70
C GLY A 144 -13.48 17.99 -4.17
N LEU A 145 -13.50 16.80 -3.55
CA LEU A 145 -13.27 16.63 -2.11
C LEU A 145 -11.81 16.33 -1.81
N VAL A 146 -11.18 15.46 -2.59
CA VAL A 146 -9.79 15.04 -2.44
C VAL A 146 -8.99 15.47 -3.66
N LYS A 147 -7.86 16.13 -3.42
CA LYS A 147 -6.93 16.58 -4.46
C LYS A 147 -5.62 15.79 -4.45
N TYR A 148 -5.17 15.33 -3.30
CA TYR A 148 -3.87 14.69 -3.10
C TYR A 148 -4.01 13.20 -2.86
N TRP A 149 -3.34 12.41 -3.71
CA TRP A 149 -3.46 10.95 -3.73
C TRP A 149 -2.09 10.28 -3.77
N LEU A 150 -1.98 9.15 -3.09
CA LEU A 150 -0.83 8.26 -3.15
C LEU A 150 -1.32 6.90 -3.65
N THR A 151 -0.82 6.44 -4.78
CA THR A 151 -1.28 5.18 -5.41
C THR A 151 -1.00 3.96 -4.54
N PHE A 152 0.24 3.83 -4.09
CA PHE A 152 0.69 2.75 -3.21
C PHE A 152 1.44 3.32 -2.02
N ASN A 153 1.28 2.67 -0.85
CA ASN A 153 2.09 2.93 0.31
C ASN A 153 3.35 2.06 0.28
N GLU A 154 4.52 2.69 0.41
CA GLU A 154 5.81 2.01 0.56
C GLU A 154 6.04 0.88 -0.44
N ILE A 155 5.82 1.18 -1.72
CA ILE A 155 5.85 0.20 -2.81
C ILE A 155 7.16 -0.61 -2.86
N ASN A 156 8.27 -0.05 -2.36
CA ASN A 156 9.57 -0.70 -2.32
C ASN A 156 9.73 -1.72 -1.18
N ASN A 157 8.76 -1.86 -0.29
CA ASN A 157 8.86 -2.82 0.82
C ASN A 157 8.91 -4.27 0.35
N THR A 158 8.30 -4.59 -0.79
CA THR A 158 8.41 -5.91 -1.40
C THR A 158 9.87 -6.35 -1.59
N ILE A 159 10.77 -5.42 -1.93
CA ILE A 159 12.21 -5.70 -2.04
C ILE A 159 12.94 -5.48 -0.72
N ASN A 160 12.58 -4.44 0.03
CA ASN A 160 13.27 -4.12 1.28
C ASN A 160 13.21 -5.24 2.33
N PHE A 161 12.13 -6.03 2.30
CA PHE A 161 11.93 -7.13 3.25
C PHE A 161 12.48 -8.48 2.77
N LEU A 162 13.00 -8.57 1.55
CA LEU A 162 13.72 -9.76 1.13
C LEU A 162 15.01 -9.90 1.95
N PRO A 163 15.31 -11.11 2.44
CA PRO A 163 16.59 -11.37 3.11
C PRO A 163 17.76 -11.20 2.13
N ASP A 164 18.93 -10.85 2.66
CA ASP A 164 20.13 -10.60 1.83
C ASP A 164 20.58 -11.81 1.02
N ASN A 165 20.23 -13.01 1.49
CA ASN A 165 20.52 -14.30 0.87
C ASN A 165 19.28 -14.90 0.14
N ALA A 166 18.30 -14.08 -0.21
CA ALA A 166 17.16 -14.52 -0.98
C ALA A 166 17.59 -15.16 -2.30
N SER A 167 16.86 -16.18 -2.74
CA SER A 167 17.14 -16.84 -4.03
C SER A 167 16.79 -15.94 -5.22
N ASP A 168 17.34 -16.26 -6.39
CA ASP A 168 17.02 -15.54 -7.62
C ASP A 168 15.52 -15.64 -7.96
N GLU A 169 14.89 -16.77 -7.66
CA GLU A 169 13.44 -16.96 -7.82
C GLU A 169 12.64 -16.02 -6.92
N ALA A 170 13.04 -15.85 -5.66
CA ALA A 170 12.38 -14.92 -4.73
C ALA A 170 12.52 -13.46 -5.20
N TYR A 171 13.69 -13.08 -5.72
CA TYR A 171 13.88 -11.76 -6.34
C TYR A 171 13.01 -11.61 -7.60
N GLN A 172 12.96 -12.63 -8.45
CA GLN A 172 12.14 -12.61 -9.67
C GLN A 172 10.66 -12.42 -9.33
N GLU A 173 10.15 -13.15 -8.33
CA GLU A 173 8.76 -13.01 -7.86
C GLU A 173 8.50 -11.61 -7.31
N ALA A 174 9.39 -11.08 -6.47
CA ALA A 174 9.25 -9.74 -5.90
C ALA A 174 9.27 -8.64 -6.98
N TYR A 175 10.13 -8.74 -7.99
CA TYR A 175 10.14 -7.79 -9.10
C TYR A 175 8.92 -7.96 -10.02
N GLN A 176 8.38 -9.16 -10.18
CA GLN A 176 7.13 -9.37 -10.91
C GLN A 176 5.93 -8.75 -10.19
N HIS A 177 5.85 -8.90 -8.88
CA HIS A 177 4.88 -8.25 -8.01
C HIS A 177 4.96 -6.72 -8.17
N LEU A 178 6.16 -6.14 -8.02
CA LEU A 178 6.40 -4.71 -8.22
C LEU A 178 6.01 -4.24 -9.62
N HIS A 179 6.31 -5.03 -10.65
CA HIS A 179 5.96 -4.67 -12.03
C HIS A 179 4.45 -4.45 -12.20
N TYR A 180 3.63 -5.34 -11.65
CA TYR A 180 2.18 -5.18 -11.72
C TYR A 180 1.68 -3.99 -10.92
N GLN A 181 2.27 -3.72 -9.76
CA GLN A 181 1.96 -2.51 -8.97
C GLN A 181 2.37 -1.23 -9.71
N PHE A 182 3.53 -1.21 -10.38
CA PHE A 182 3.94 -0.04 -11.18
C PHE A 182 2.99 0.23 -12.34
N VAL A 183 2.58 -0.81 -13.06
CA VAL A 183 1.60 -0.65 -14.14
C VAL A 183 0.26 -0.15 -13.58
N ALA A 184 -0.22 -0.72 -12.49
CA ALA A 184 -1.44 -0.29 -11.83
C ALA A 184 -1.35 1.17 -11.34
N SER A 185 -0.20 1.57 -10.77
CA SER A 185 0.06 2.95 -10.35
C SER A 185 0.02 3.92 -11.53
N ALA A 186 0.70 3.59 -12.64
CA ALA A 186 0.69 4.42 -13.85
C ALA A 186 -0.72 4.57 -14.43
N ARG A 187 -1.51 3.48 -14.45
CA ARG A 187 -2.90 3.52 -14.88
C ARG A 187 -3.77 4.36 -13.95
N ALA A 188 -3.56 4.27 -12.64
CA ALA A 188 -4.27 5.11 -11.67
C ALA A 188 -3.97 6.61 -11.89
N VAL A 189 -2.72 6.97 -12.20
CA VAL A 189 -2.35 8.36 -12.52
C VAL A 189 -3.08 8.84 -13.77
N GLN A 190 -3.10 8.04 -14.85
CA GLN A 190 -3.82 8.38 -16.07
C GLN A 190 -5.32 8.59 -15.81
N ILE A 191 -5.97 7.62 -15.18
CA ILE A 191 -7.41 7.66 -14.86
C ILE A 191 -7.72 8.86 -13.96
N GLY A 192 -6.91 9.09 -12.95
CA GLY A 192 -7.10 10.20 -12.01
C GLY A 192 -7.03 11.56 -12.69
N HIS A 193 -6.11 11.76 -13.65
CA HIS A 193 -5.98 13.00 -14.42
C HIS A 193 -7.08 13.14 -15.51
N GLU A 194 -7.55 12.03 -16.08
CA GLU A 194 -8.71 12.04 -17.00
C GLU A 194 -10.00 12.46 -16.28
N ILE A 195 -10.20 11.98 -15.04
CA ILE A 195 -11.38 12.31 -14.23
C ILE A 195 -11.29 13.75 -13.70
N ASP A 196 -10.13 14.15 -13.20
CA ASP A 196 -9.86 15.49 -12.70
C ASP A 196 -8.40 15.89 -12.92
N PRO A 197 -8.13 16.81 -13.87
CA PRO A 197 -6.77 17.29 -14.16
C PRO A 197 -6.08 18.00 -12.99
N GLU A 198 -6.84 18.45 -11.99
CA GLU A 198 -6.29 19.12 -10.80
C GLU A 198 -5.76 18.13 -9.74
N ASN A 199 -6.01 16.85 -9.89
CA ASN A 199 -5.48 15.84 -9.00
C ASN A 199 -3.95 15.89 -8.95
N LYS A 200 -3.40 15.73 -7.76
CA LYS A 200 -1.97 15.58 -7.50
C LYS A 200 -1.73 14.16 -7.01
N ILE A 201 -1.18 13.34 -7.89
CA ILE A 201 -1.08 11.90 -7.67
C ILE A 201 0.38 11.50 -7.62
N GLY A 202 0.78 10.87 -6.53
CA GLY A 202 2.12 10.34 -6.30
C GLY A 202 2.10 8.90 -5.82
N CYS A 203 3.27 8.45 -5.36
CA CYS A 203 3.45 7.16 -4.71
C CYS A 203 4.31 7.36 -3.47
N MET A 204 4.13 6.53 -2.45
CA MET A 204 4.96 6.59 -1.27
C MET A 204 6.09 5.56 -1.36
N ILE A 205 7.30 6.01 -1.02
CA ILE A 205 8.49 5.19 -0.91
C ILE A 205 8.91 5.12 0.55
N CYS A 206 9.20 3.90 1.05
CA CYS A 206 9.79 3.70 2.37
C CYS A 206 11.25 4.18 2.36
N GLY A 207 11.52 5.25 3.09
CA GLY A 207 12.82 5.91 3.14
C GLY A 207 13.72 5.36 4.25
N ILE A 208 14.18 4.12 4.13
CA ILE A 208 15.17 3.55 5.06
C ILE A 208 16.56 4.03 4.65
N THR A 209 17.19 4.78 5.54
CA THR A 209 18.56 5.27 5.30
C THR A 209 19.60 4.23 5.69
N TYR A 210 20.40 3.79 4.75
CA TYR A 210 21.51 2.87 4.94
C TYR A 210 22.84 3.60 4.88
N TYR A 211 23.77 3.18 5.74
CA TYR A 211 25.15 3.65 5.76
C TYR A 211 26.10 2.43 5.69
N PRO A 212 27.27 2.55 5.05
CA PRO A 212 28.26 1.49 5.09
C PRO A 212 28.74 1.29 6.54
N LEU A 213 28.97 0.04 6.92
CA LEU A 213 29.44 -0.30 8.27
C LEU A 213 30.82 0.26 8.54
N THR A 214 31.70 0.19 7.53
CA THR A 214 33.09 0.74 7.58
C THR A 214 33.39 1.49 6.28
N SER A 215 34.63 2.02 6.17
CA SER A 215 35.13 2.59 4.92
C SER A 215 35.70 1.55 3.95
N ASP A 216 35.54 0.26 4.23
CA ASP A 216 35.93 -0.81 3.32
C ASP A 216 35.12 -0.70 2.00
N PRO A 217 35.78 -0.84 0.84
CA PRO A 217 35.10 -0.81 -0.45
C PRO A 217 33.93 -1.82 -0.57
N GLU A 218 34.03 -3.00 0.06
CA GLU A 218 32.96 -4.01 0.04
C GLU A 218 31.73 -3.52 0.81
N ASP A 219 31.89 -2.92 1.99
CA ASP A 219 30.79 -2.33 2.76
C ASP A 219 30.13 -1.18 2.00
N ILE A 220 30.92 -0.35 1.31
CA ILE A 220 30.42 0.76 0.50
C ILE A 220 29.59 0.24 -0.68
N LEU A 221 30.10 -0.78 -1.39
CA LEU A 221 29.38 -1.37 -2.53
C LEU A 221 28.11 -2.09 -2.08
N PHE A 222 28.16 -2.81 -0.97
CA PHE A 222 26.98 -3.45 -0.39
C PHE A 222 25.91 -2.43 -0.01
N ASN A 223 26.31 -1.37 0.69
CA ASN A 223 25.40 -0.27 1.04
C ASN A 223 24.77 0.35 -0.21
N ARG A 224 25.56 0.62 -1.25
CA ARG A 224 25.06 1.15 -2.52
C ARG A 224 24.03 0.22 -3.16
N SER A 225 24.28 -1.08 -3.15
CA SER A 225 23.34 -2.08 -3.69
C SER A 225 21.98 -2.06 -2.99
N LYS A 226 21.94 -1.78 -1.67
CA LYS A 226 20.69 -1.62 -0.91
C LYS A 226 19.85 -0.42 -1.40
N TRP A 227 20.52 0.71 -1.64
CA TRP A 227 19.86 1.89 -2.20
C TRP A 227 19.33 1.65 -3.62
N GLU A 228 20.15 1.01 -4.47
CA GLU A 228 19.81 0.77 -5.87
C GLU A 228 18.65 -0.22 -6.02
N LYS A 229 18.64 -1.31 -5.26
CA LYS A 229 17.60 -2.35 -5.36
C LYS A 229 16.20 -1.89 -4.93
N GLY A 230 16.10 -1.03 -3.94
CA GLY A 230 14.82 -0.63 -3.34
C GLY A 230 14.42 0.80 -3.67
N ILE A 231 15.06 1.77 -3.03
CA ILE A 231 14.64 3.18 -3.08
C ILE A 231 14.81 3.75 -4.48
N PHE A 232 15.99 3.62 -5.09
CA PHE A 232 16.26 4.20 -6.41
C PHE A 232 15.46 3.48 -7.49
N TYR A 233 15.43 2.14 -7.48
CA TYR A 233 14.64 1.38 -8.43
C TYR A 233 13.18 1.85 -8.45
N CYS A 234 12.51 1.82 -7.30
CA CYS A 234 11.10 2.18 -7.22
C CYS A 234 10.87 3.67 -7.47
N GLY A 235 11.75 4.54 -6.97
CA GLY A 235 11.68 5.98 -7.19
C GLY A 235 11.84 6.35 -8.67
N ASP A 236 12.78 5.74 -9.37
CA ASP A 236 13.02 6.02 -10.77
C ASP A 236 11.89 5.52 -11.67
N VAL A 237 11.36 4.32 -11.41
CA VAL A 237 10.20 3.80 -12.16
C VAL A 237 9.00 4.72 -11.98
N GLN A 238 8.70 5.15 -10.76
CA GLN A 238 7.56 6.02 -10.48
C GLN A 238 7.73 7.44 -11.05
N CYS A 239 8.94 8.00 -11.00
CA CYS A 239 9.16 9.39 -11.42
C CYS A 239 9.53 9.53 -12.90
N LYS A 240 10.25 8.56 -13.45
CA LYS A 240 10.82 8.64 -14.81
C LYS A 240 10.22 7.63 -15.78
N GLY A 241 9.52 6.61 -15.27
CA GLY A 241 8.98 5.50 -16.07
C GLY A 241 10.07 4.63 -16.71
N CYS A 242 11.33 4.73 -16.28
CA CYS A 242 12.46 4.08 -16.91
C CYS A 242 13.53 3.68 -15.90
N LEU A 243 14.03 2.46 -16.04
CA LEU A 243 15.17 1.92 -15.26
C LEU A 243 16.54 2.19 -15.88
N LEU A 244 16.58 2.60 -17.15
CA LEU A 244 17.82 2.63 -17.95
C LEU A 244 18.86 3.68 -17.50
N TYR A 245 18.49 4.64 -16.68
CA TYR A 245 19.40 5.71 -16.25
C TYR A 245 20.06 5.52 -14.90
N THR A 246 19.62 4.53 -14.11
CA THR A 246 20.07 4.33 -12.73
C THR A 246 20.59 2.93 -12.46
N SER A 247 20.29 1.96 -13.30
CA SER A 247 20.92 0.65 -13.23
C SER A 247 22.25 0.73 -13.96
N PRO A 248 23.41 0.60 -13.30
CA PRO A 248 24.61 0.28 -14.04
C PRO A 248 24.33 -1.02 -14.78
N SER A 249 24.54 -1.00 -16.08
CA SER A 249 24.51 -2.21 -16.91
C SER A 249 25.35 -3.30 -16.22
N PRO A 250 24.88 -4.55 -16.16
CA PRO A 250 25.68 -5.64 -15.59
C PRO A 250 27.02 -5.79 -16.31
#